data_2bd139d04c8c606eaa9228d160a28276
#
_entry.id   2bd139d04c8c606eaa9228d160a28276
#
_cell.length_a   1.000
_cell.length_b   1.000
_cell.length_c   1.000
_cell.angle_alpha   90.00
_cell.angle_beta   90.00
_cell.angle_gamma   90.00
#
_symmetry.space_group_name_H-M   'P 1'
#
loop_
_entity.id
_entity.type
_entity.pdbx_description
1 polymer ?
#
loop_
_entity_poly.entity_id
_entity_poly.type
_entity_poly.pdbx_seq_one_letter_code
_entity_poly.pdbx_strand_id
1 'polypeptide(L)'
;MRTLLSALFLWHGLFGTVPEESPVTQENFNVLIAQNQALASRVPCIIPIDQFSHTRISSLFAMRRHPVLSKIRHHNGLDIACEKQSILAAGTGVVSRTGYDKGLGNYIKIVHGNGYETTYGHLSQVFPKKGQVVVLGEKIGVAGETGLATGVHLHYEVRFNGRLVNPLDYLLLLYNALNVK
;
A
#
# COMPACT_ATOMS: atom_id res chain seq x y z
N MET A 1 22.04 -42.26 0.79
CA MET A 1 21.74 -40.91 1.25
C MET A 1 22.17 -39.91 0.16
N ARG A 2 21.43 -39.80 -0.88
CA ARG A 2 21.54 -38.75 -1.93
C ARG A 2 20.19 -38.77 -2.63
N THR A 3 19.46 -37.69 -2.64
CA THR A 3 18.28 -37.33 -3.45
C THR A 3 17.15 -36.73 -2.61
N LEU A 4 17.32 -35.49 -2.16
CA LEU A 4 16.21 -34.66 -1.67
C LEU A 4 16.48 -33.13 -1.88
N LEU A 5 17.49 -32.75 -2.69
CA LEU A 5 17.82 -31.34 -2.94
C LEU A 5 17.54 -30.86 -4.37
N SER A 6 16.95 -31.71 -5.25
CA SER A 6 16.71 -31.33 -6.65
C SER A 6 15.25 -30.97 -7.01
N ALA A 7 14.32 -30.99 -6.05
CA ALA A 7 12.91 -30.70 -6.33
C ALA A 7 12.50 -29.22 -6.07
N LEU A 8 13.36 -28.42 -5.44
CA LEU A 8 13.06 -27.02 -5.15
C LEU A 8 13.45 -26.04 -6.28
N PHE A 9 14.23 -26.47 -7.26
CA PHE A 9 14.74 -25.59 -8.32
C PHE A 9 13.92 -25.56 -9.61
N LEU A 10 12.91 -26.44 -9.77
CA LEU A 10 12.13 -26.55 -11.00
C LEU A 10 10.77 -25.83 -10.98
N TRP A 11 10.40 -25.19 -9.87
CA TRP A 11 9.13 -24.46 -9.77
C TRP A 11 9.24 -22.95 -10.01
N HIS A 12 10.45 -22.43 -10.19
CA HIS A 12 10.71 -20.99 -10.40
C HIS A 12 10.68 -20.56 -11.87
N GLY A 13 10.43 -21.46 -12.80
CA GLY A 13 10.55 -21.20 -14.25
C GLY A 13 9.26 -20.87 -14.99
N LEU A 14 8.07 -20.97 -14.39
CA LEU A 14 6.78 -20.87 -15.09
C LEU A 14 5.85 -19.75 -14.60
N PHE A 15 6.20 -19.06 -13.53
CA PHE A 15 5.45 -17.89 -13.05
C PHE A 15 6.41 -16.72 -13.02
N GLY A 16 6.19 -15.72 -13.89
CA GLY A 16 6.96 -14.49 -13.89
C GLY A 16 7.03 -13.91 -12.47
N THR A 17 8.18 -14.08 -11.82
CA THR A 17 8.43 -13.49 -10.52
C THR A 17 8.62 -12.00 -10.70
N VAL A 18 7.92 -11.18 -9.92
CA VAL A 18 8.35 -9.79 -9.71
C VAL A 18 9.80 -9.87 -9.24
N PRO A 19 10.74 -9.13 -9.84
CA PRO A 19 12.13 -9.14 -9.40
C PRO A 19 12.19 -8.91 -7.89
N GLU A 20 12.75 -9.86 -7.15
CA GLU A 20 12.78 -9.85 -5.67
C GLU A 20 13.63 -8.69 -5.12
N GLU A 21 14.37 -8.01 -5.99
CA GLU A 21 15.40 -7.02 -5.64
C GLU A 21 14.99 -5.56 -5.85
N SER A 22 13.97 -5.26 -6.66
CA SER A 22 13.55 -3.87 -6.94
C SER A 22 12.03 -3.69 -6.92
N PRO A 23 11.55 -2.48 -6.54
CA PRO A 23 10.14 -2.15 -6.62
C PRO A 23 9.60 -2.22 -8.06
N VAL A 24 8.31 -2.51 -8.19
CA VAL A 24 7.63 -2.54 -9.48
C VAL A 24 7.60 -1.14 -10.10
N THR A 25 7.99 -1.04 -11.36
CA THR A 25 7.83 0.15 -12.21
C THR A 25 6.56 0.03 -13.07
N GLN A 26 6.15 1.12 -13.73
CA GLN A 26 4.99 1.07 -14.64
C GLN A 26 5.20 0.06 -15.78
N GLU A 27 6.41 -0.02 -16.34
CA GLU A 27 6.73 -0.92 -17.46
C GLU A 27 6.58 -2.39 -17.04
N ASN A 28 7.23 -2.81 -15.97
CA ASN A 28 7.15 -4.18 -15.51
C ASN A 28 5.77 -4.52 -14.90
N PHE A 29 5.00 -3.53 -14.40
CA PHE A 29 3.62 -3.73 -13.99
C PHE A 29 2.70 -4.02 -15.18
N ASN A 30 2.88 -3.34 -16.32
CA ASN A 30 2.12 -3.62 -17.54
C ASN A 30 2.35 -5.06 -18.04
N VAL A 31 3.60 -5.53 -17.98
CA VAL A 31 3.93 -6.94 -18.29
C VAL A 31 3.27 -7.88 -17.27
N LEU A 32 3.35 -7.56 -15.99
CA LEU A 32 2.81 -8.39 -14.93
C LEU A 32 1.28 -8.54 -15.03
N ILE A 33 0.54 -7.45 -15.29
CA ILE A 33 -0.93 -7.51 -15.42
C ILE A 33 -1.36 -8.31 -16.65
N ALA A 34 -0.60 -8.24 -17.75
CA ALA A 34 -0.86 -9.01 -18.96
C ALA A 34 -0.61 -10.52 -18.76
N GLN A 35 0.38 -10.88 -17.95
CA GLN A 35 0.78 -12.26 -17.72
C GLN A 35 0.08 -12.92 -16.55
N ASN A 36 -0.15 -12.18 -15.46
CA ASN A 36 -0.72 -12.73 -14.22
C ASN A 36 -1.46 -11.66 -13.41
N GLN A 37 -2.76 -11.50 -13.68
CA GLN A 37 -3.60 -10.53 -12.96
C GLN A 37 -3.68 -10.81 -11.44
N ALA A 38 -3.66 -12.06 -11.01
CA ALA A 38 -3.70 -12.41 -9.59
C ALA A 38 -2.44 -11.94 -8.86
N LEU A 39 -1.29 -12.00 -9.52
CA LEU A 39 -0.03 -11.48 -8.97
C LEU A 39 0.02 -9.96 -9.02
N ALA A 40 -0.44 -9.35 -10.13
CA ALA A 40 -0.55 -7.91 -10.27
C ALA A 40 -1.47 -7.28 -9.21
N SER A 41 -2.57 -7.94 -8.85
CA SER A 41 -3.49 -7.47 -7.80
C SER A 41 -2.86 -7.38 -6.41
N ARG A 42 -1.71 -8.00 -6.19
CA ARG A 42 -0.95 -7.93 -4.93
C ARG A 42 0.03 -6.75 -4.88
N VAL A 43 0.24 -6.06 -5.98
CA VAL A 43 0.98 -4.79 -5.97
C VAL A 43 0.03 -3.69 -5.48
N PRO A 44 0.46 -2.76 -4.61
CA PRO A 44 -0.37 -1.62 -4.20
C PRO A 44 -0.52 -0.63 -5.35
N CYS A 45 -1.48 -0.84 -6.24
CA CYS A 45 -1.52 -0.25 -7.58
C CYS A 45 -2.68 0.73 -7.83
N ILE A 46 -3.47 1.05 -6.80
CA ILE A 46 -4.58 2.02 -6.89
C ILE A 46 -4.46 3.10 -5.82
N ILE A 47 -5.16 4.20 -6.04
CA ILE A 47 -5.38 5.24 -5.03
C ILE A 47 -6.27 4.66 -3.92
N PRO A 48 -5.80 4.63 -2.65
CA PRO A 48 -6.47 3.90 -1.57
C PRO A 48 -7.62 4.66 -0.91
N ILE A 49 -8.32 5.51 -1.67
CA ILE A 49 -9.45 6.31 -1.18
C ILE A 49 -10.50 6.44 -2.25
N ASP A 50 -11.77 6.30 -1.86
CA ASP A 50 -12.90 6.48 -2.76
C ASP A 50 -13.04 7.95 -3.19
N GLN A 51 -13.49 8.19 -4.43
CA GLN A 51 -13.71 9.53 -5.00
C GLN A 51 -12.48 10.47 -4.90
N PHE A 52 -11.28 9.95 -5.13
CA PHE A 52 -10.05 10.72 -5.12
C PHE A 52 -10.03 11.83 -6.19
N SER A 53 -9.47 12.97 -5.85
CA SER A 53 -8.97 13.96 -6.79
C SER A 53 -7.51 14.30 -6.45
N HIS A 54 -6.66 14.52 -7.47
CA HIS A 54 -5.23 14.82 -7.28
C HIS A 54 -4.96 16.06 -6.43
N THR A 55 -5.91 16.98 -6.32
CA THR A 55 -5.85 18.16 -5.47
C THR A 55 -5.92 17.85 -3.97
N ARG A 56 -6.19 16.62 -3.60
CA ARG A 56 -6.30 16.17 -2.21
C ARG A 56 -4.99 15.71 -1.56
N ILE A 57 -3.88 15.61 -2.31
CA ILE A 57 -2.58 15.31 -1.71
C ILE A 57 -2.15 16.53 -0.90
N SER A 58 -2.07 16.37 0.43
CA SER A 58 -1.75 17.44 1.37
C SER A 58 -0.31 17.40 1.87
N SER A 59 0.35 16.23 1.84
CA SER A 59 1.75 16.11 2.21
C SER A 59 2.43 14.93 1.52
N LEU A 60 3.64 15.19 1.00
CA LEU A 60 4.44 14.20 0.26
C LEU A 60 5.33 13.37 1.18
N PHE A 61 5.75 12.21 0.68
CA PHE A 61 6.83 11.40 1.22
C PHE A 61 8.15 12.16 1.06
N ALA A 62 8.63 12.81 2.12
CA ALA A 62 9.84 13.61 2.09
C ALA A 62 10.29 14.04 3.49
N MET A 63 11.51 14.57 3.58
CA MET A 63 11.94 15.34 4.74
C MET A 63 11.12 16.63 4.83
N ARG A 64 10.41 16.85 5.95
CA ARG A 64 9.61 18.03 6.18
C ARG A 64 9.61 18.46 7.64
N ARG A 65 9.23 19.72 7.90
CA ARG A 65 8.92 20.17 9.25
C ARG A 65 7.61 19.51 9.69
N HIS A 66 7.65 18.73 10.77
CA HIS A 66 6.45 18.06 11.28
C HIS A 66 5.45 19.10 11.81
N PRO A 67 4.17 19.09 11.35
CA PRO A 67 3.22 20.17 11.66
C PRO A 67 2.95 20.34 13.16
N VAL A 68 2.91 19.23 13.92
CA VAL A 68 2.65 19.28 15.36
C VAL A 68 3.93 19.37 16.19
N LEU A 69 4.98 18.60 15.82
CA LEU A 69 6.20 18.52 16.61
C LEU A 69 7.21 19.64 16.30
N SER A 70 6.99 20.42 15.26
CA SER A 70 7.86 21.52 14.79
C SER A 70 9.33 21.13 14.55
N LYS A 71 9.63 19.84 14.39
CA LYS A 71 10.97 19.30 14.10
C LYS A 71 11.04 18.80 12.65
N ILE A 72 12.23 18.88 12.05
CA ILE A 72 12.46 18.27 10.74
C ILE A 72 12.45 16.75 10.93
N ARG A 73 11.58 16.05 10.21
CA ARG A 73 11.45 14.59 10.19
C ARG A 73 11.14 14.11 8.78
N HIS A 74 11.53 12.88 8.51
CA HIS A 74 11.07 12.18 7.33
C HIS A 74 9.57 11.85 7.50
N HIS A 75 8.76 12.21 6.51
CA HIS A 75 7.38 11.78 6.40
C HIS A 75 7.35 10.40 5.74
N ASN A 76 6.96 9.39 6.49
CA ASN A 76 7.07 7.98 6.08
C ASN A 76 6.05 7.57 5.01
N GLY A 77 5.09 8.43 4.70
CA GLY A 77 4.00 8.13 3.80
C GLY A 77 3.56 9.34 2.98
N LEU A 78 2.38 9.23 2.44
CA LEU A 78 1.65 10.25 1.72
C LEU A 78 0.40 10.61 2.52
N ASP A 79 0.14 11.91 2.75
CA ASP A 79 -1.11 12.34 3.35
C ASP A 79 -2.08 12.79 2.25
N ILE A 80 -3.27 12.20 2.25
CA ILE A 80 -4.35 12.52 1.33
C ILE A 80 -5.47 13.18 2.12
N ALA A 81 -5.58 14.50 2.02
CA ALA A 81 -6.67 15.25 2.64
C ALA A 81 -8.00 14.84 2.02
N CYS A 82 -8.97 14.60 2.87
CA CYS A 82 -10.27 14.10 2.49
C CYS A 82 -11.31 14.44 3.56
N GLU A 83 -12.55 14.11 3.29
CA GLU A 83 -13.62 14.05 4.29
C GLU A 83 -13.69 12.63 4.90
N LYS A 84 -14.83 12.23 5.44
CA LYS A 84 -15.06 10.87 5.95
C LYS A 84 -15.30 9.86 4.81
N GLN A 85 -14.34 9.74 3.90
CA GLN A 85 -14.43 8.84 2.74
C GLN A 85 -14.00 7.42 3.09
N SER A 86 -14.49 6.46 2.29
CA SER A 86 -14.07 5.06 2.40
C SER A 86 -12.61 4.91 2.01
N ILE A 87 -11.88 4.15 2.80
CA ILE A 87 -10.51 3.73 2.52
C ILE A 87 -10.54 2.36 1.87
N LEU A 88 -9.78 2.21 0.79
CA LEU A 88 -9.73 1.02 -0.04
C LEU A 88 -8.39 0.30 0.14
N ALA A 89 -8.41 -1.03 0.07
CA ALA A 89 -7.19 -1.81 0.01
C ALA A 89 -6.48 -1.54 -1.33
N ALA A 90 -5.26 -1.01 -1.29
CA ALA A 90 -4.49 -0.66 -2.49
C ALA A 90 -4.02 -1.88 -3.29
N GLY A 91 -4.07 -3.06 -2.69
CA GLY A 91 -3.75 -4.36 -3.28
C GLY A 91 -4.38 -5.49 -2.49
N THR A 92 -4.52 -6.64 -3.13
CA THR A 92 -4.94 -7.89 -2.47
C THR A 92 -3.88 -8.33 -1.46
N GLY A 93 -4.30 -8.75 -0.26
CA GLY A 93 -3.35 -9.17 0.78
C GLY A 93 -4.02 -9.70 2.03
N VAL A 94 -3.22 -9.87 3.07
CA VAL A 94 -3.65 -10.32 4.40
C VAL A 94 -3.41 -9.20 5.41
N VAL A 95 -4.40 -8.89 6.21
CA VAL A 95 -4.28 -7.92 7.30
C VAL A 95 -3.30 -8.46 8.35
N SER A 96 -2.11 -7.89 8.39
CA SER A 96 -1.06 -8.29 9.34
C SER A 96 -1.28 -7.70 10.72
N ARG A 97 -1.86 -6.48 10.78
CA ARG A 97 -2.13 -5.79 12.04
C ARG A 97 -3.25 -4.75 11.89
N THR A 98 -4.07 -4.64 12.93
CA THR A 98 -4.94 -3.50 13.19
C THR A 98 -4.76 -3.05 14.63
N GLY A 99 -4.99 -1.79 14.92
CA GLY A 99 -4.86 -1.29 16.29
C GLY A 99 -4.87 0.23 16.37
N TYR A 100 -4.42 0.73 17.52
CA TYR A 100 -4.23 2.15 17.78
C TYR A 100 -2.77 2.43 18.15
N ASP A 101 -2.20 3.48 17.57
CA ASP A 101 -0.88 4.02 17.88
C ASP A 101 -0.99 5.54 18.09
N LYS A 102 -0.18 6.12 19.00
CA LYS A 102 -0.24 7.56 19.29
C LYS A 102 0.06 8.42 18.05
N GLY A 103 0.91 7.96 17.15
CA GLY A 103 1.24 8.64 15.90
C GLY A 103 0.18 8.39 14.83
N LEU A 104 -0.01 7.12 14.46
CA LEU A 104 -0.91 6.70 13.36
C LEU A 104 -2.40 6.75 13.70
N GLY A 105 -2.79 6.89 14.97
CA GLY A 105 -4.18 6.73 15.39
C GLY A 105 -4.65 5.28 15.18
N ASN A 106 -5.91 5.10 14.79
CA ASN A 106 -6.39 3.81 14.33
C ASN A 106 -5.75 3.51 12.98
N TYR A 107 -5.23 2.29 12.83
CA TYR A 107 -4.50 1.91 11.63
C TYR A 107 -4.76 0.47 11.19
N ILE A 108 -4.50 0.23 9.91
CA ILE A 108 -4.47 -1.10 9.29
C ILE A 108 -3.11 -1.27 8.62
N LYS A 109 -2.53 -2.48 8.74
CA LYS A 109 -1.39 -2.92 7.93
C LYS A 109 -1.76 -4.15 7.14
N ILE A 110 -1.41 -4.17 5.85
CA ILE A 110 -1.72 -5.27 4.94
C ILE A 110 -0.41 -5.74 4.30
N VAL A 111 -0.14 -7.04 4.39
CA VAL A 111 0.94 -7.70 3.65
C VAL A 111 0.37 -8.27 2.36
N HIS A 112 0.90 -7.82 1.23
CA HIS A 112 0.40 -8.18 -0.11
C HIS A 112 1.12 -9.38 -0.72
N GLY A 113 2.24 -9.79 -0.12
CA GLY A 113 3.21 -10.69 -0.74
C GLY A 113 4.18 -9.93 -1.65
N ASN A 114 5.11 -10.65 -2.28
CA ASN A 114 6.13 -10.07 -3.17
C ASN A 114 6.89 -8.88 -2.54
N GLY A 115 7.11 -8.91 -1.22
CA GLY A 115 7.81 -7.87 -0.48
C GLY A 115 7.00 -6.62 -0.14
N TYR A 116 5.74 -6.48 -0.60
CA TYR A 116 4.93 -5.29 -0.33
C TYR A 116 4.15 -5.37 0.98
N GLU A 117 4.16 -4.26 1.72
CA GLU A 117 3.27 -3.96 2.85
C GLU A 117 2.74 -2.54 2.70
N THR A 118 1.44 -2.34 2.99
CA THR A 118 0.83 -1.01 3.08
C THR A 118 0.33 -0.72 4.48
N THR A 119 0.36 0.57 4.87
CA THR A 119 -0.17 1.08 6.14
C THR A 119 -1.19 2.18 5.85
N TYR A 120 -2.31 2.13 6.54
CA TYR A 120 -3.41 3.10 6.47
C TYR A 120 -3.61 3.67 7.86
N GLY A 121 -3.34 4.95 8.08
CA GLY A 121 -3.40 5.63 9.37
C GLY A 121 -4.51 6.67 9.48
N HIS A 122 -4.70 7.19 10.70
CA HIS A 122 -5.65 8.22 11.13
C HIS A 122 -7.14 7.85 10.93
N LEU A 123 -7.44 6.54 10.84
CA LEU A 123 -8.79 6.05 10.53
C LEU A 123 -9.79 6.37 11.64
N SER A 124 -11.03 6.74 11.27
CA SER A 124 -12.15 6.83 12.19
C SER A 124 -12.79 5.47 12.44
N GLN A 125 -12.78 4.58 11.42
CA GLN A 125 -13.29 3.22 11.50
C GLN A 125 -12.35 2.24 10.81
N VAL A 126 -12.25 1.03 11.38
CA VAL A 126 -11.47 -0.11 10.87
C VAL A 126 -12.44 -1.28 10.72
N PHE A 127 -12.55 -1.86 9.52
CA PHE A 127 -13.49 -2.94 9.26
C PHE A 127 -12.87 -4.33 9.40
N PRO A 128 -11.68 -4.63 8.82
CA PRO A 128 -11.12 -5.95 8.87
C PRO A 128 -10.42 -6.24 10.21
N LYS A 129 -10.26 -7.52 10.50
CA LYS A 129 -9.50 -8.03 11.64
C LYS A 129 -8.16 -8.58 11.17
N LYS A 130 -7.17 -8.64 12.08
CA LYS A 130 -5.90 -9.33 11.82
C LYS A 130 -6.14 -10.77 11.32
N GLY A 131 -5.43 -11.15 10.27
CA GLY A 131 -5.52 -12.45 9.59
C GLY A 131 -6.57 -12.50 8.48
N GLN A 132 -7.43 -11.49 8.35
CA GLN A 132 -8.43 -11.44 7.27
C GLN A 132 -7.75 -11.18 5.92
N VAL A 133 -8.18 -11.91 4.89
CA VAL A 133 -7.85 -11.62 3.49
C VAL A 133 -8.70 -10.46 3.03
N VAL A 134 -8.10 -9.50 2.33
CA VAL A 134 -8.78 -8.40 1.66
C VAL A 134 -8.38 -8.39 0.20
N VAL A 135 -9.30 -7.98 -0.68
CA VAL A 135 -9.04 -7.90 -2.11
C VAL A 135 -8.78 -6.46 -2.55
N LEU A 136 -8.05 -6.29 -3.64
CA LEU A 136 -7.83 -4.99 -4.28
C LEU A 136 -9.13 -4.21 -4.42
N GLY A 137 -9.18 -2.96 -3.94
CA GLY A 137 -10.35 -2.09 -3.99
C GLY A 137 -11.42 -2.35 -2.91
N GLU A 138 -11.23 -3.35 -2.04
CA GLU A 138 -12.16 -3.62 -0.92
C GLU A 138 -12.16 -2.46 0.08
N LYS A 139 -13.35 -2.08 0.58
CA LYS A 139 -13.49 -1.07 1.64
C LYS A 139 -13.02 -1.64 2.97
N ILE A 140 -11.94 -1.08 3.50
CA ILE A 140 -11.28 -1.55 4.73
C ILE A 140 -11.44 -0.61 5.93
N GLY A 141 -11.98 0.60 5.72
CA GLY A 141 -12.18 1.55 6.80
C GLY A 141 -12.73 2.88 6.30
N VAL A 142 -12.73 3.87 7.19
CA VAL A 142 -13.14 5.25 6.92
C VAL A 142 -12.05 6.20 7.38
N ALA A 143 -11.73 7.20 6.57
CA ALA A 143 -10.80 8.27 6.92
C ALA A 143 -11.24 9.01 8.19
N GLY A 144 -10.28 9.54 8.93
CA GLY A 144 -10.51 10.27 10.16
C GLY A 144 -9.34 11.18 10.52
N GLU A 145 -9.27 11.53 11.80
CA GLU A 145 -8.23 12.41 12.37
C GLU A 145 -7.72 11.86 13.72
N THR A 146 -7.70 10.52 13.87
CA THR A 146 -7.22 9.89 15.09
C THR A 146 -5.70 9.92 15.18
N GLY A 147 -5.15 9.90 16.42
CA GLY A 147 -3.71 9.96 16.64
C GLY A 147 -3.13 11.36 16.43
N LEU A 148 -1.95 11.45 15.81
CA LEU A 148 -1.24 12.73 15.61
C LEU A 148 -1.63 13.36 14.27
N ALA A 149 -2.88 13.76 14.12
CA ALA A 149 -3.45 14.39 12.95
C ALA A 149 -3.88 15.83 13.25
N THR A 150 -3.91 16.70 12.24
CA THR A 150 -4.34 18.12 12.31
C THR A 150 -5.65 18.38 11.56
N GLY A 151 -6.28 17.34 11.05
CA GLY A 151 -7.52 17.37 10.29
C GLY A 151 -7.76 16.03 9.63
N VAL A 152 -8.95 15.82 9.05
CA VAL A 152 -9.33 14.54 8.43
C VAL A 152 -8.46 14.27 7.20
N HIS A 153 -7.72 13.18 7.21
CA HIS A 153 -6.90 12.71 6.08
C HIS A 153 -6.59 11.22 6.21
N LEU A 154 -6.19 10.61 5.11
CA LEU A 154 -5.53 9.31 5.11
C LEU A 154 -4.02 9.51 5.14
N HIS A 155 -3.35 8.93 6.13
CA HIS A 155 -1.91 8.69 6.07
C HIS A 155 -1.66 7.33 5.44
N TYR A 156 -0.91 7.29 4.32
CA TYR A 156 -0.68 6.09 3.52
C TYR A 156 0.80 5.82 3.33
N GLU A 157 1.27 4.64 3.79
CA GLU A 157 2.65 4.20 3.59
C GLU A 157 2.70 2.98 2.67
N VAL A 158 3.76 2.90 1.87
CA VAL A 158 4.15 1.70 1.13
C VAL A 158 5.55 1.28 1.57
N ARG A 159 5.71 -0.02 1.83
CA ARG A 159 7.02 -0.65 2.06
C ARG A 159 7.25 -1.71 1.00
N PHE A 160 8.50 -1.79 0.57
CA PHE A 160 8.99 -2.88 -0.25
C PHE A 160 10.22 -3.51 0.42
N ASN A 161 10.18 -4.82 0.69
CA ASN A 161 11.21 -5.56 1.44
C ASN A 161 11.60 -4.86 2.77
N GLY A 162 10.58 -4.40 3.52
CA GLY A 162 10.74 -3.71 4.80
C GLY A 162 11.18 -2.25 4.71
N ARG A 163 11.58 -1.74 3.55
CA ARG A 163 12.01 -0.35 3.34
C ARG A 163 10.84 0.51 2.88
N LEU A 164 10.75 1.72 3.44
CA LEU A 164 9.77 2.72 2.96
C LEU A 164 10.13 3.15 1.53
N VAL A 165 9.12 3.19 0.67
CA VAL A 165 9.21 3.69 -0.70
C VAL A 165 8.17 4.79 -0.92
N ASN A 166 8.36 5.62 -1.94
CA ASN A 166 7.44 6.72 -2.22
C ASN A 166 6.08 6.18 -2.71
N PRO A 167 4.97 6.40 -1.97
CA PRO A 167 3.68 5.88 -2.37
C PRO A 167 3.16 6.41 -3.72
N LEU A 168 3.60 7.60 -4.15
CA LEU A 168 3.18 8.19 -5.43
C LEU A 168 3.52 7.30 -6.63
N ASP A 169 4.61 6.52 -6.54
CA ASP A 169 5.07 5.68 -7.64
C ASP A 169 4.08 4.53 -7.93
N TYR A 170 3.12 4.29 -7.05
CA TYR A 170 2.16 3.18 -7.11
C TYR A 170 0.71 3.59 -7.38
N LEU A 171 0.32 4.82 -7.02
CA LEU A 171 -1.08 5.24 -6.97
C LEU A 171 -1.85 5.08 -8.29
N LEU A 172 -1.17 5.15 -9.42
CA LEU A 172 -1.79 5.14 -10.75
C LEU A 172 -1.37 3.95 -11.62
N LEU A 173 -0.66 2.97 -11.07
CA LEU A 173 -0.14 1.84 -11.86
C LEU A 173 -1.25 1.12 -12.64
N LEU A 174 -2.34 0.77 -11.95
CA LEU A 174 -3.47 0.09 -12.58
C LEU A 174 -4.20 0.98 -13.58
N TYR A 175 -4.46 2.24 -13.21
CA TYR A 175 -5.10 3.19 -14.11
C TYR A 175 -4.32 3.38 -15.41
N ASN A 176 -3.02 3.58 -15.30
CA ASN A 176 -2.15 3.74 -16.47
C ASN A 176 -2.10 2.48 -17.31
N ALA A 177 -1.99 1.29 -16.68
CA ALA A 177 -1.96 0.01 -17.41
C ALA A 177 -3.24 -0.25 -18.22
N LEU A 178 -4.40 0.18 -17.71
CA LEU A 178 -5.69 0.01 -18.41
C LEU A 178 -5.96 1.05 -19.49
N ASN A 179 -5.26 2.18 -19.47
CA ASN A 179 -5.47 3.31 -20.39
C ASN A 179 -4.31 3.53 -21.38
N VAL A 180 -3.33 2.62 -21.43
CA VAL A 180 -2.33 2.62 -22.50
C VAL A 180 -3.02 2.23 -23.81
N LYS A 181 -3.13 3.18 -24.74
CA LYS A 181 -3.59 2.96 -26.11
C LYS A 181 -2.44 2.54 -27.00
#